data_cd9cbd19d36872228c97176dea3cb47b
#
_entry.id   cd9cbd19d36872228c97176dea3cb47b
#
_cell.length_a   1.000
_cell.length_b   1.000
_cell.length_c   1.000
_cell.angle_alpha   90.00
_cell.angle_beta   90.00
_cell.angle_gamma   90.00
#
_symmetry.space_group_name_H-M   'P 1'
#
loop_
_entity.id
_entity.type
_entity.pdbx_description
1 polymer ?
#
loop_
_entity_poly.entity_id
_entity_poly.type
_entity_poly.pdbx_seq_one_letter_code
_entity_poly.pdbx_strand_id
1 'polypeptide(L)'
;MVMTLWWVACLLLVAGIVVWAITFWNRRSMHRAPVLVANSSFLERIPSFVRSQRLARVLRVVQVGIAVLGLLAAALLSGRIATERVQTPEFADRDIVLCLDVSGSMYEYDTEILQTFASMVDDFHGERIALSIFNSTSRTVFPLTDDYDLVERELSEGAEAIDFDEFGYRLGSRDYPQDKVEKYADFVEGTRGLDDQASIVPDGLASCGQLFDHAETDRSRSIIFATDNEVNGDPIYSLDEAAKTIEDRDIDLYTFYPGAYECSEECFDELQKVTEDHGGTLYQSSDPNAIPSIIREIQQAQAQKMGAEPTLIRTDHPLFAFVLTLIALAGVLIVGWRNR
;
A
#
# COMPACT_ATOMS: atom_id res chain seq x y z
N MET A 1 0.31 -19.94 3.07
CA MET A 1 1.55 -20.67 2.80
C MET A 1 1.31 -21.64 1.65
N VAL A 2 2.08 -21.55 0.58
CA VAL A 2 1.92 -22.38 -0.63
C VAL A 2 3.25 -23.10 -0.88
N MET A 3 3.19 -24.38 -1.24
CA MET A 3 4.37 -25.14 -1.68
C MET A 3 4.55 -24.94 -3.19
N THR A 4 5.57 -24.21 -3.60
CA THR A 4 5.80 -23.87 -5.02
C THR A 4 6.31 -25.05 -5.85
N LEU A 5 7.05 -25.97 -5.24
CA LEU A 5 7.66 -27.14 -5.89
C LEU A 5 7.20 -28.45 -5.23
N TRP A 6 5.89 -28.59 -4.99
CA TRP A 6 5.31 -29.78 -4.33
C TRP A 6 5.66 -31.11 -5.06
N TRP A 7 5.76 -31.08 -6.39
CA TRP A 7 6.13 -32.24 -7.19
C TRP A 7 7.56 -32.75 -6.93
N VAL A 8 8.52 -31.83 -6.62
CA VAL A 8 9.89 -32.20 -6.22
C VAL A 8 9.90 -32.92 -4.87
N ALA A 9 9.11 -32.44 -3.92
CA ALA A 9 8.95 -33.08 -2.63
C ALA A 9 8.37 -34.50 -2.78
N CYS A 10 7.36 -34.68 -3.64
CA CYS A 10 6.79 -36.00 -3.97
C CYS A 10 7.82 -36.92 -4.61
N LEU A 11 8.63 -36.43 -5.56
CA LEU A 11 9.69 -37.23 -6.20
C LEU A 11 10.73 -37.71 -5.20
N LEU A 12 11.16 -36.88 -4.25
CA LEU A 12 12.11 -37.25 -3.22
C LEU A 12 11.55 -38.33 -2.28
N LEU A 13 10.28 -38.24 -1.90
CA LEU A 13 9.60 -39.23 -1.09
C LEU A 13 9.51 -40.60 -1.83
N VAL A 14 9.13 -40.58 -3.11
CA VAL A 14 9.06 -41.77 -3.94
C VAL A 14 10.46 -42.40 -4.09
N ALA A 15 11.50 -41.61 -4.37
CA ALA A 15 12.87 -42.08 -4.46
C ALA A 15 13.33 -42.73 -3.14
N GLY A 16 13.01 -42.11 -1.99
CA GLY A 16 13.29 -42.70 -0.67
C GLY A 16 12.64 -44.06 -0.44
N ILE A 17 11.35 -44.17 -0.84
CA ILE A 17 10.59 -45.44 -0.75
C ILE A 17 11.23 -46.52 -1.66
N VAL A 18 11.60 -46.16 -2.88
CA VAL A 18 12.22 -47.06 -3.85
C VAL A 18 13.58 -47.59 -3.31
N VAL A 19 14.44 -46.67 -2.80
CA VAL A 19 15.72 -47.07 -2.19
C VAL A 19 15.48 -47.98 -0.98
N TRP A 20 14.51 -47.71 -0.16
CA TRP A 20 14.12 -48.55 0.97
C TRP A 20 13.66 -49.93 0.50
N ALA A 21 12.80 -50.00 -0.52
CA ALA A 21 12.31 -51.26 -1.08
C ALA A 21 13.43 -52.11 -1.68
N ILE A 22 14.36 -51.51 -2.45
CA ILE A 22 15.52 -52.18 -3.03
C ILE A 22 16.42 -52.73 -1.93
N THR A 23 16.72 -51.92 -0.90
CA THR A 23 17.58 -52.35 0.21
C THR A 23 16.93 -53.48 1.04
N PHE A 24 15.60 -53.40 1.21
CA PHE A 24 14.84 -54.44 1.90
C PHE A 24 14.82 -55.76 1.11
N TRP A 25 14.65 -55.70 -0.23
CA TRP A 25 14.63 -56.85 -1.12
C TRP A 25 16.02 -57.49 -1.22
N ASN A 26 17.08 -56.69 -1.41
CA ASN A 26 18.45 -57.17 -1.42
C ASN A 26 18.85 -57.87 -0.10
N ARG A 27 18.38 -57.39 1.04
CA ARG A 27 18.60 -58.04 2.34
C ARG A 27 17.90 -59.38 2.45
N ARG A 28 16.72 -59.55 1.83
CA ARG A 28 16.01 -60.84 1.77
C ARG A 28 16.69 -61.82 0.80
N SER A 29 17.23 -61.33 -0.29
CA SER A 29 17.91 -62.15 -1.30
C SER A 29 19.29 -62.60 -0.88
N MET A 30 20.01 -61.90 -0.03
CA MET A 30 21.26 -62.32 0.57
C MET A 30 21.02 -63.23 1.79
N HIS A 31 20.40 -64.36 1.59
CA HIS A 31 20.52 -65.46 2.53
C HIS A 31 21.96 -66.00 2.42
N ARG A 32 22.89 -65.40 3.16
CA ARG A 32 24.18 -66.08 3.46
C ARG A 32 23.82 -67.39 4.14
N ALA A 33 24.33 -68.50 3.64
CA ALA A 33 24.12 -69.76 4.25
C ALA A 33 24.40 -69.69 5.76
N PRO A 34 23.47 -70.11 6.62
CA PRO A 34 23.63 -69.95 8.06
C PRO A 34 24.93 -70.73 8.43
N VAL A 35 25.89 -70.01 8.98
CA VAL A 35 27.07 -70.67 9.58
C VAL A 35 26.55 -71.31 10.85
N LEU A 36 26.47 -72.64 10.84
CA LEU A 36 26.08 -73.42 11.99
C LEU A 36 27.20 -73.33 13.03
N VAL A 37 27.05 -72.51 14.03
CA VAL A 37 27.94 -72.44 15.18
C VAL A 37 27.40 -73.37 16.23
N ALA A 38 28.17 -74.42 16.56
CA ALA A 38 27.81 -75.39 17.60
C ALA A 38 27.78 -74.67 18.98
N ASN A 39 26.72 -74.94 19.75
CA ASN A 39 26.58 -74.52 21.15
C ASN A 39 26.37 -73.04 21.40
N SER A 40 25.63 -72.38 20.54
CA SER A 40 25.26 -70.91 20.71
C SER A 40 24.16 -70.63 21.73
N SER A 41 23.48 -71.66 22.23
CA SER A 41 22.33 -71.48 23.15
C SER A 41 22.71 -70.87 24.50
N PHE A 42 23.95 -70.93 24.92
CA PHE A 42 24.39 -70.28 26.15
C PHE A 42 24.52 -68.74 26.02
N LEU A 43 24.77 -68.20 24.80
CA LEU A 43 24.92 -66.79 24.54
C LEU A 43 23.59 -66.05 24.87
N GLU A 44 22.44 -66.70 24.63
CA GLU A 44 21.16 -66.15 24.95
C GLU A 44 20.88 -66.04 26.47
N ARG A 45 21.67 -66.79 27.30
CA ARG A 45 21.57 -66.73 28.78
C ARG A 45 22.51 -65.71 29.40
N ILE A 46 23.42 -65.12 28.62
CA ILE A 46 24.35 -64.08 29.13
C ILE A 46 23.66 -62.73 29.13
N PRO A 47 23.43 -62.13 30.30
CA PRO A 47 22.68 -60.87 30.42
C PRO A 47 23.28 -59.68 29.60
N SER A 48 24.60 -59.63 29.51
CA SER A 48 25.34 -58.64 28.72
C SER A 48 25.07 -58.77 27.21
N PHE A 49 25.00 -60.00 26.69
CA PHE A 49 24.73 -60.26 25.29
C PHE A 49 23.28 -59.89 24.91
N VAL A 50 22.32 -60.29 25.73
CA VAL A 50 20.91 -59.92 25.52
C VAL A 50 20.71 -58.40 25.60
N ARG A 51 21.42 -57.74 26.52
CA ARG A 51 21.38 -56.28 26.65
C ARG A 51 21.98 -55.59 25.43
N SER A 52 23.10 -56.03 24.93
CA SER A 52 23.73 -55.47 23.72
C SER A 52 22.88 -55.68 22.47
N GLN A 53 22.26 -56.86 22.30
CA GLN A 53 21.31 -57.12 21.21
C GLN A 53 20.07 -56.21 21.28
N ARG A 54 19.51 -56.02 22.48
CA ARG A 54 18.38 -55.10 22.68
C ARG A 54 18.79 -53.69 22.32
N LEU A 55 19.94 -53.21 22.80
CA LEU A 55 20.48 -51.88 22.51
C LEU A 55 20.69 -51.68 21.00
N ALA A 56 21.32 -52.65 20.32
CA ALA A 56 21.54 -52.59 18.88
C ALA A 56 20.21 -52.57 18.08
N ARG A 57 19.17 -53.28 18.56
CA ARG A 57 17.85 -53.24 17.92
C ARG A 57 17.16 -51.88 18.13
N VAL A 58 17.24 -51.34 19.34
CA VAL A 58 16.70 -50.00 19.65
C VAL A 58 17.41 -48.93 18.82
N LEU A 59 18.76 -48.94 18.80
CA LEU A 59 19.53 -48.00 18.00
C LEU A 59 19.19 -48.04 16.52
N ARG A 60 18.94 -49.23 15.93
CA ARG A 60 18.50 -49.35 14.53
C ARG A 60 17.10 -48.73 14.29
N VAL A 61 16.17 -48.97 15.22
CA VAL A 61 14.82 -48.37 15.11
C VAL A 61 14.91 -46.87 15.19
N VAL A 62 15.70 -46.34 16.14
CA VAL A 62 15.94 -44.89 16.28
C VAL A 62 16.59 -44.31 15.03
N GLN A 63 17.61 -45.00 14.48
CA GLN A 63 18.29 -44.54 13.25
C GLN A 63 17.33 -44.46 12.06
N VAL A 64 16.46 -45.48 11.89
CA VAL A 64 15.45 -45.48 10.83
C VAL A 64 14.44 -44.33 11.06
N GLY A 65 14.01 -44.13 12.29
CA GLY A 65 13.09 -43.01 12.64
C GLY A 65 13.69 -41.63 12.30
N ILE A 66 14.95 -41.40 12.69
CA ILE A 66 15.66 -40.14 12.36
C ILE A 66 15.83 -39.99 10.84
N ALA A 67 16.14 -41.06 10.12
CA ALA A 67 16.30 -41.03 8.65
C ALA A 67 14.96 -40.66 7.95
N VAL A 68 13.85 -41.19 8.41
CA VAL A 68 12.51 -40.87 7.88
C VAL A 68 12.18 -39.40 8.16
N LEU A 69 12.40 -38.91 9.39
CA LEU A 69 12.20 -37.51 9.73
C LEU A 69 13.10 -36.59 8.89
N GLY A 70 14.35 -36.97 8.67
CA GLY A 70 15.27 -36.23 7.80
C GLY A 70 14.80 -36.16 6.36
N LEU A 71 14.26 -37.28 5.83
CA LEU A 71 13.71 -37.33 4.47
C LEU A 71 12.45 -36.41 4.34
N LEU A 72 11.58 -36.40 5.35
CA LEU A 72 10.43 -35.51 5.39
C LEU A 72 10.85 -34.03 5.46
N ALA A 73 11.84 -33.71 6.30
CA ALA A 73 12.37 -32.35 6.39
C ALA A 73 13.04 -31.90 5.07
N ALA A 74 13.79 -32.79 4.40
CA ALA A 74 14.37 -32.51 3.09
C ALA A 74 13.30 -32.32 2.00
N ALA A 75 12.21 -33.09 2.05
CA ALA A 75 11.08 -32.94 1.14
C ALA A 75 10.39 -31.59 1.35
N LEU A 76 10.19 -31.16 2.60
CA LEU A 76 9.64 -29.83 2.92
C LEU A 76 10.57 -28.69 2.46
N LEU A 77 11.88 -28.86 2.65
CA LEU A 77 12.88 -27.90 2.17
C LEU A 77 12.85 -27.76 0.65
N SER A 78 12.78 -28.87 -0.07
CA SER A 78 12.74 -28.91 -1.54
C SER A 78 11.42 -28.40 -2.10
N GLY A 79 10.33 -28.52 -1.34
CA GLY A 79 8.99 -28.02 -1.70
C GLY A 79 8.88 -26.51 -1.68
N ARG A 80 9.87 -25.79 -1.16
CA ARG A 80 9.90 -24.32 -1.02
C ARG A 80 8.60 -23.75 -0.45
N ILE A 81 8.48 -23.83 0.88
CA ILE A 81 7.34 -23.22 1.57
C ILE A 81 7.50 -21.71 1.49
N ALA A 82 6.63 -21.06 0.72
CA ALA A 82 6.62 -19.62 0.54
C ALA A 82 5.33 -19.00 1.11
N THR A 83 5.47 -17.80 1.64
CA THR A 83 4.32 -16.93 1.92
C THR A 83 4.14 -16.02 0.71
N GLU A 84 2.98 -16.08 0.08
CA GLU A 84 2.59 -15.14 -0.96
C GLU A 84 1.97 -13.92 -0.25
N ARG A 85 2.58 -12.76 -0.44
CA ARG A 85 1.96 -11.47 -0.15
C ARG A 85 1.65 -10.82 -1.48
N VAL A 86 0.39 -10.43 -1.65
CA VAL A 86 0.02 -9.48 -2.69
C VAL A 86 0.56 -8.15 -2.19
N GLN A 87 1.65 -7.68 -2.80
CA GLN A 87 2.05 -6.30 -2.63
C GLN A 87 1.34 -5.54 -3.74
N THR A 88 0.30 -4.80 -3.37
CA THR A 88 -0.14 -3.67 -4.18
C THR A 88 1.09 -2.78 -4.37
N PRO A 89 1.40 -2.30 -5.59
CA PRO A 89 2.46 -1.33 -5.78
C PRO A 89 2.30 -0.25 -4.72
N GLU A 90 3.36 0.03 -4.00
CA GLU A 90 3.35 1.07 -2.99
C GLU A 90 2.93 2.36 -3.70
N PHE A 91 1.92 3.03 -3.18
CA PHE A 91 1.51 4.36 -3.60
C PHE A 91 2.59 5.42 -3.32
N ALA A 92 3.79 4.97 -2.95
CA ALA A 92 4.95 5.75 -2.54
C ALA A 92 5.44 6.78 -3.58
N ASP A 93 4.95 6.68 -4.81
CA ASP A 93 5.40 7.53 -5.91
C ASP A 93 4.29 8.43 -6.46
N ARG A 94 3.46 8.98 -5.57
CA ARG A 94 2.41 9.94 -5.95
C ARG A 94 2.64 11.29 -5.31
N ASP A 95 2.36 12.34 -6.07
CA ASP A 95 2.30 13.73 -5.61
C ASP A 95 0.87 14.23 -5.80
N ILE A 96 0.26 14.71 -4.73
CA ILE A 96 -1.13 15.17 -4.71
C ILE A 96 -1.14 16.63 -4.26
N VAL A 97 -1.67 17.51 -5.09
CA VAL A 97 -1.90 18.91 -4.73
C VAL A 97 -3.40 19.12 -4.49
N LEU A 98 -3.76 19.50 -3.28
CA LEU A 98 -5.09 20.00 -2.97
C LEU A 98 -5.13 21.48 -3.35
N CYS A 99 -5.97 21.83 -4.30
CA CYS A 99 -6.12 23.16 -4.87
C CYS A 99 -7.53 23.67 -4.62
N LEU A 100 -7.73 24.48 -3.59
CA LEU A 100 -9.04 24.83 -3.06
C LEU A 100 -9.38 26.31 -3.28
N ASP A 101 -10.57 26.55 -3.81
CA ASP A 101 -11.16 27.86 -3.94
C ASP A 101 -11.77 28.30 -2.61
N VAL A 102 -11.07 29.12 -1.83
CA VAL A 102 -11.54 29.58 -0.52
C VAL A 102 -12.46 30.80 -0.60
N SER A 103 -13.33 30.84 -1.62
CA SER A 103 -14.42 31.78 -1.70
C SER A 103 -15.54 31.45 -0.71
N GLY A 104 -16.38 32.43 -0.39
CA GLY A 104 -17.41 32.27 0.64
C GLY A 104 -18.48 31.23 0.31
N SER A 105 -18.64 30.82 -0.95
CA SER A 105 -19.54 29.76 -1.41
C SER A 105 -19.04 28.36 -1.15
N MET A 106 -17.72 28.21 -1.01
CA MET A 106 -17.04 26.89 -0.94
C MET A 106 -16.82 26.34 0.47
N TYR A 107 -17.02 27.10 1.53
CA TYR A 107 -16.58 26.81 2.90
C TYR A 107 -17.00 25.42 3.43
N GLU A 108 -18.24 24.98 3.16
CA GLU A 108 -18.72 23.66 3.62
C GLU A 108 -18.00 22.51 2.90
N TYR A 109 -17.73 22.67 1.61
CA TYR A 109 -17.08 21.66 0.78
C TYR A 109 -15.59 21.57 1.08
N ASP A 110 -14.93 22.72 1.19
CA ASP A 110 -13.50 22.76 1.52
C ASP A 110 -13.23 22.19 2.91
N THR A 111 -14.10 22.47 3.89
CA THR A 111 -14.04 21.88 5.22
C THR A 111 -14.06 20.35 5.13
N GLU A 112 -15.00 19.77 4.37
CA GLU A 112 -15.14 18.33 4.22
C GLU A 112 -13.97 17.70 3.43
N ILE A 113 -13.44 18.40 2.41
CA ILE A 113 -12.24 17.97 1.68
C ILE A 113 -11.06 17.88 2.65
N LEU A 114 -10.78 18.94 3.40
CA LEU A 114 -9.65 18.97 4.33
C LEU A 114 -9.79 17.92 5.43
N GLN A 115 -10.98 17.74 6.02
CA GLN A 115 -11.24 16.73 7.04
C GLN A 115 -11.07 15.31 6.48
N THR A 116 -11.56 15.07 5.25
CA THR A 116 -11.41 13.78 4.61
C THR A 116 -9.94 13.43 4.40
N PHE A 117 -9.15 14.36 3.84
CA PHE A 117 -7.71 14.14 3.66
C PHE A 117 -6.98 13.97 5.00
N ALA A 118 -7.28 14.78 6.01
CA ALA A 118 -6.70 14.61 7.35
C ALA A 118 -6.97 13.21 7.92
N SER A 119 -8.18 12.69 7.74
CA SER A 119 -8.54 11.34 8.21
C SER A 119 -7.84 10.19 7.48
N MET A 120 -7.25 10.46 6.32
CA MET A 120 -6.59 9.45 5.48
C MET A 120 -5.07 9.49 5.60
N VAL A 121 -4.51 10.44 6.33
CA VAL A 121 -3.05 10.63 6.43
C VAL A 121 -2.34 9.37 6.95
N ASP A 122 -2.94 8.65 7.89
CA ASP A 122 -2.39 7.39 8.43
C ASP A 122 -2.27 6.28 7.38
N ASP A 123 -3.03 6.35 6.29
CA ASP A 123 -3.02 5.37 5.21
C ASP A 123 -1.99 5.70 4.11
N PHE A 124 -1.36 6.88 4.17
CA PHE A 124 -0.35 7.31 3.20
C PHE A 124 1.02 6.70 3.50
N HIS A 125 1.70 6.22 2.45
CA HIS A 125 2.97 5.52 2.56
C HIS A 125 3.91 5.91 1.41
N GLY A 126 4.43 7.16 1.46
CA GLY A 126 5.36 7.70 0.48
C GLY A 126 4.75 8.67 -0.55
N GLU A 127 3.43 8.89 -0.49
CA GLU A 127 2.80 10.00 -1.18
C GLU A 127 3.30 11.32 -0.62
N ARG A 128 3.47 12.33 -1.50
CA ARG A 128 3.67 13.71 -1.06
C ARG A 128 2.40 14.50 -1.29
N ILE A 129 2.03 15.30 -0.31
CA ILE A 129 0.82 16.11 -0.34
C ILE A 129 1.20 17.58 -0.22
N ALA A 130 0.52 18.43 -0.96
CA ALA A 130 0.58 19.88 -0.81
C ALA A 130 -0.83 20.45 -0.68
N LEU A 131 -0.95 21.58 0.00
CA LEU A 131 -2.18 22.36 0.06
C LEU A 131 -1.92 23.77 -0.48
N SER A 132 -2.64 24.14 -1.49
CA SER A 132 -2.73 25.51 -2.00
C SER A 132 -4.17 25.99 -1.98
N ILE A 133 -4.37 27.17 -1.51
CA ILE A 133 -5.68 27.85 -1.47
C ILE A 133 -5.63 29.09 -2.33
N PHE A 134 -6.74 29.41 -2.95
CA PHE A 134 -6.84 30.64 -3.77
C PHE A 134 -8.21 31.32 -3.62
N ASN A 135 -8.20 32.58 -3.94
CA ASN A 135 -9.38 33.41 -4.14
C ASN A 135 -9.02 34.47 -5.22
N SER A 136 -8.75 35.73 -4.91
CA SER A 136 -8.20 36.70 -5.88
C SER A 136 -6.71 36.48 -6.15
N THR A 137 -6.01 35.86 -5.25
CA THR A 137 -4.59 35.41 -5.37
C THR A 137 -4.42 34.03 -4.74
N SER A 138 -3.30 33.35 -5.06
CA SER A 138 -3.01 32.03 -4.55
C SER A 138 -1.98 32.04 -3.43
N ARG A 139 -2.16 31.16 -2.43
CA ARG A 139 -1.21 30.92 -1.35
C ARG A 139 -0.98 29.44 -1.15
N THR A 140 0.27 29.03 -1.12
CA THR A 140 0.65 27.69 -0.69
C THR A 140 0.64 27.64 0.85
N VAL A 141 -0.20 26.79 1.42
CA VAL A 141 -0.25 26.55 2.88
C VAL A 141 0.97 25.73 3.27
N PHE A 142 1.16 24.59 2.60
CA PHE A 142 2.39 23.81 2.69
C PHE A 142 2.74 23.19 1.32
N PRO A 143 4.04 23.08 0.98
CA PRO A 143 4.50 22.50 -0.27
C PRO A 143 4.41 20.97 -0.23
N LEU A 144 4.70 20.30 -1.35
CA LEU A 144 4.76 18.84 -1.43
C LEU A 144 5.69 18.25 -0.37
N THR A 145 5.14 17.48 0.54
CA THR A 145 5.85 16.86 1.67
C THR A 145 5.29 15.49 2.02
N ASP A 146 6.12 14.62 2.55
CA ASP A 146 5.80 13.33 3.16
C ASP A 146 5.94 13.37 4.70
N ASP A 147 6.03 14.57 5.27
CA ASP A 147 5.92 14.80 6.72
C ASP A 147 4.44 14.74 7.12
N TYR A 148 3.96 13.54 7.38
CA TYR A 148 2.54 13.29 7.65
C TYR A 148 2.06 13.92 8.95
N ASP A 149 2.93 14.10 9.95
CA ASP A 149 2.59 14.85 11.18
C ASP A 149 2.29 16.32 10.87
N LEU A 150 3.04 16.92 9.93
CA LEU A 150 2.78 18.25 9.42
C LEU A 150 1.47 18.29 8.64
N VAL A 151 1.30 17.35 7.69
CA VAL A 151 0.12 17.29 6.81
C VAL A 151 -1.16 17.18 7.62
N GLU A 152 -1.23 16.22 8.56
CA GLU A 152 -2.41 16.02 9.41
C GLU A 152 -2.75 17.28 10.21
N ARG A 153 -1.75 17.91 10.82
CA ARG A 153 -1.94 19.13 11.60
C ARG A 153 -2.46 20.27 10.73
N GLU A 154 -1.79 20.57 9.61
CA GLU A 154 -2.16 21.69 8.75
C GLU A 154 -3.55 21.50 8.10
N LEU A 155 -3.88 20.26 7.71
CA LEU A 155 -5.21 19.93 7.17
C LEU A 155 -6.30 20.06 8.24
N SER A 156 -6.04 19.60 9.46
CA SER A 156 -7.00 19.67 10.57
C SER A 156 -7.21 21.11 11.04
N GLU A 157 -6.13 21.88 11.18
CA GLU A 157 -6.20 23.29 11.55
C GLU A 157 -6.86 24.12 10.44
N GLY A 158 -6.57 23.81 9.17
CA GLY A 158 -7.22 24.43 8.02
C GLY A 158 -8.71 24.15 7.96
N ALA A 159 -9.13 22.88 8.18
CA ALA A 159 -10.53 22.51 8.23
C ALA A 159 -11.28 23.24 9.37
N GLU A 160 -10.65 23.34 10.54
CA GLU A 160 -11.22 24.11 11.65
C GLU A 160 -11.33 25.61 11.30
N ALA A 161 -10.33 26.17 10.64
CA ALA A 161 -10.31 27.58 10.30
C ALA A 161 -11.37 27.95 9.26
N ILE A 162 -11.46 27.15 8.15
CA ILE A 162 -12.33 27.47 7.00
C ILE A 162 -13.80 27.13 7.23
N ASP A 163 -14.15 26.35 8.24
CA ASP A 163 -15.56 26.15 8.67
C ASP A 163 -16.16 27.47 9.21
N PHE A 164 -16.31 28.43 8.31
CA PHE A 164 -16.73 29.81 8.62
C PHE A 164 -17.60 30.39 7.49
N ASP A 165 -18.88 30.57 7.76
CA ASP A 165 -19.80 31.23 6.85
C ASP A 165 -19.54 32.73 6.85
N GLU A 166 -18.64 33.17 5.99
CA GLU A 166 -18.27 34.59 5.88
C GLU A 166 -19.46 35.47 5.50
N PHE A 167 -20.30 34.99 4.57
CA PHE A 167 -21.46 35.75 4.11
C PHE A 167 -22.48 35.92 5.23
N GLY A 168 -22.81 34.83 5.91
CA GLY A 168 -23.71 34.88 7.08
C GLY A 168 -23.18 35.77 8.21
N TYR A 169 -21.84 35.71 8.45
CA TYR A 169 -21.20 36.57 9.44
C TYR A 169 -21.28 38.07 9.05
N ARG A 170 -20.94 38.42 7.81
CA ARG A 170 -20.99 39.80 7.31
C ARG A 170 -22.40 40.38 7.30
N LEU A 171 -23.43 39.58 7.05
CA LEU A 171 -24.85 40.00 7.11
C LEU A 171 -25.42 40.01 8.53
N GLY A 172 -24.66 39.52 9.52
CA GLY A 172 -25.14 39.41 10.90
C GLY A 172 -26.17 38.29 11.12
N SER A 173 -26.31 37.36 10.18
CA SER A 173 -27.18 36.18 10.30
C SER A 173 -26.51 35.03 11.07
N ARG A 174 -25.19 35.02 11.11
CA ARG A 174 -24.35 34.11 11.94
C ARG A 174 -23.40 34.94 12.80
N ASP A 175 -23.17 34.46 14.02
CA ASP A 175 -22.23 35.07 14.96
C ASP A 175 -21.17 34.02 15.34
N TYR A 176 -19.92 34.46 15.42
CA TYR A 176 -18.78 33.60 15.74
C TYR A 176 -17.93 34.23 16.85
N PRO A 177 -17.31 33.42 17.71
CA PRO A 177 -16.33 33.91 18.66
C PRO A 177 -15.15 34.58 17.94
N GLN A 178 -14.54 35.58 18.60
CA GLN A 178 -13.46 36.37 18.01
C GLN A 178 -12.26 35.52 17.59
N ASP A 179 -11.92 34.49 18.35
CA ASP A 179 -10.84 33.57 18.04
C ASP A 179 -11.10 32.78 16.76
N LYS A 180 -12.35 32.40 16.47
CA LYS A 180 -12.75 31.76 15.22
C LYS A 180 -12.58 32.69 14.02
N VAL A 181 -12.99 33.96 14.18
CA VAL A 181 -12.84 35.00 13.15
C VAL A 181 -11.36 35.24 12.84
N GLU A 182 -10.50 35.29 13.88
CA GLU A 182 -9.07 35.47 13.73
C GLU A 182 -8.43 34.24 13.02
N LYS A 183 -8.75 33.01 13.43
CA LYS A 183 -8.26 31.80 12.77
C LYS A 183 -8.63 31.78 11.28
N TYR A 184 -9.87 32.12 10.95
CA TYR A 184 -10.31 32.20 9.56
C TYR A 184 -9.49 33.24 8.77
N ALA A 185 -9.38 34.45 9.35
CA ALA A 185 -8.66 35.57 8.72
C ALA A 185 -7.18 35.19 8.46
N ASP A 186 -6.53 34.59 9.43
CA ASP A 186 -5.13 34.13 9.33
C ASP A 186 -4.98 33.00 8.27
N PHE A 187 -5.95 32.08 8.20
CA PHE A 187 -5.92 30.99 7.23
C PHE A 187 -6.07 31.48 5.79
N VAL A 188 -6.94 32.44 5.54
CA VAL A 188 -7.16 33.00 4.20
C VAL A 188 -6.28 34.24 3.90
N GLU A 189 -5.40 34.62 4.82
CA GLU A 189 -4.47 35.72 4.59
C GLU A 189 -3.61 35.47 3.34
N GLY A 190 -3.46 36.49 2.51
CA GLY A 190 -2.69 36.42 1.25
C GLY A 190 -3.47 35.85 0.06
N THR A 191 -4.71 35.38 0.24
CA THR A 191 -5.59 34.99 -0.89
C THR A 191 -6.47 36.12 -1.39
N ARG A 192 -6.53 37.23 -0.66
CA ARG A 192 -7.39 38.39 -0.92
C ARG A 192 -6.55 39.64 -1.11
N GLY A 193 -5.79 39.68 -2.17
CA GLY A 193 -4.82 40.77 -2.43
C GLY A 193 -5.29 41.82 -3.41
N LEU A 194 -6.38 41.57 -4.14
CA LEU A 194 -6.87 42.46 -5.20
C LEU A 194 -8.27 42.96 -4.84
N ASP A 195 -8.42 44.29 -4.82
CA ASP A 195 -9.71 44.95 -4.60
C ASP A 195 -10.67 44.58 -5.74
N ASP A 196 -11.91 44.28 -5.38
CA ASP A 196 -13.01 43.96 -6.31
C ASP A 196 -12.79 42.67 -7.17
N GLN A 197 -11.89 41.80 -6.76
CA GLN A 197 -11.70 40.50 -7.43
C GLN A 197 -11.84 39.33 -6.44
N ALA A 198 -12.46 38.24 -6.90
CA ALA A 198 -12.64 37.01 -6.13
C ALA A 198 -12.69 35.80 -7.06
N SER A 199 -12.33 34.63 -6.55
CA SER A 199 -12.40 33.36 -7.29
C SER A 199 -11.72 33.45 -8.68
N ILE A 200 -10.47 33.90 -8.72
CA ILE A 200 -9.69 33.89 -9.98
C ILE A 200 -9.23 32.49 -10.30
N VAL A 201 -10.21 31.66 -10.67
CA VAL A 201 -10.11 30.20 -10.83
C VAL A 201 -8.98 29.77 -11.79
N PRO A 202 -8.82 30.39 -13.00
CA PRO A 202 -7.74 29.98 -13.91
C PRO A 202 -6.35 30.21 -13.32
N ASP A 203 -6.12 31.33 -12.66
CA ASP A 203 -4.83 31.66 -12.05
C ASP A 203 -4.55 30.76 -10.82
N GLY A 204 -5.62 30.40 -10.10
CA GLY A 204 -5.59 29.42 -9.02
C GLY A 204 -5.07 28.08 -9.51
N LEU A 205 -5.69 27.53 -10.56
CA LEU A 205 -5.30 26.27 -11.17
C LEU A 205 -3.85 26.31 -11.70
N ALA A 206 -3.49 27.38 -12.43
CA ALA A 206 -2.15 27.55 -12.95
C ALA A 206 -1.10 27.60 -11.82
N SER A 207 -1.40 28.28 -10.71
CA SER A 207 -0.53 28.34 -9.54
C SER A 207 -0.34 26.97 -8.87
N CYS A 208 -1.41 26.20 -8.73
CA CYS A 208 -1.33 24.82 -8.18
C CYS A 208 -0.47 23.92 -9.05
N GLY A 209 -0.55 24.05 -10.37
CA GLY A 209 0.31 23.32 -11.31
C GLY A 209 1.81 23.62 -11.14
N GLN A 210 2.18 24.75 -10.57
CA GLN A 210 3.60 25.11 -10.34
C GLN A 210 4.20 24.47 -9.07
N LEU A 211 3.40 23.85 -8.23
CA LEU A 211 3.89 23.25 -6.97
C LEU A 211 4.65 21.93 -7.18
N PHE A 212 4.49 21.28 -8.33
CA PHE A 212 5.19 20.04 -8.62
C PHE A 212 6.66 20.32 -8.95
N ASP A 213 7.54 19.75 -8.16
CA ASP A 213 8.98 19.70 -8.35
C ASP A 213 9.40 18.39 -9.02
N HIS A 214 10.69 18.21 -9.28
CA HIS A 214 11.28 16.97 -9.78
C HIS A 214 10.54 16.36 -10.99
N ALA A 215 10.30 17.19 -12.03
CA ALA A 215 9.60 16.77 -13.25
C ALA A 215 10.25 15.56 -13.97
N GLU A 216 11.53 15.29 -13.69
CA GLU A 216 12.32 14.18 -14.23
C GLU A 216 12.08 12.83 -13.54
N THR A 217 11.30 12.78 -12.46
CA THR A 217 11.00 11.53 -11.74
C THR A 217 9.73 10.87 -12.27
N ASP A 218 9.67 9.53 -12.20
CA ASP A 218 8.51 8.73 -12.59
C ASP A 218 7.36 8.78 -11.55
N ARG A 219 7.22 9.90 -10.83
CA ARG A 219 6.13 10.09 -9.89
C ARG A 219 4.84 10.47 -10.62
N SER A 220 3.74 9.83 -10.25
CA SER A 220 2.40 10.25 -10.72
C SER A 220 2.03 11.57 -10.04
N ARG A 221 1.49 12.50 -10.80
CA ARG A 221 1.12 13.85 -10.34
C ARG A 221 -0.37 14.07 -10.52
N SER A 222 -1.00 14.61 -9.51
CA SER A 222 -2.43 14.91 -9.59
C SER A 222 -2.80 16.17 -8.83
N ILE A 223 -3.76 16.90 -9.37
CA ILE A 223 -4.42 18.01 -8.69
C ILE A 223 -5.85 17.60 -8.38
N ILE A 224 -6.26 17.80 -7.12
CA ILE A 224 -7.66 17.79 -6.72
C ILE A 224 -8.08 19.24 -6.61
N PHE A 225 -8.84 19.67 -7.60
CA PHE A 225 -9.25 21.05 -7.81
C PHE A 225 -10.69 21.23 -7.42
N ALA A 226 -10.97 22.03 -6.38
CA ALA A 226 -12.32 22.31 -5.92
C ALA A 226 -12.67 23.76 -6.16
N THR A 227 -13.74 24.01 -6.93
CA THR A 227 -14.26 25.35 -7.25
C THR A 227 -15.67 25.28 -7.79
N ASP A 228 -16.45 26.33 -7.60
CA ASP A 228 -17.75 26.56 -8.23
C ASP A 228 -17.63 27.30 -9.60
N ASN A 229 -16.41 27.64 -10.00
CA ASN A 229 -16.09 28.36 -11.23
C ASN A 229 -16.80 29.72 -11.37
N GLU A 230 -17.21 30.36 -10.26
CA GLU A 230 -17.78 31.72 -10.26
C GLU A 230 -16.66 32.77 -10.29
N VAL A 231 -16.05 32.96 -11.47
CA VAL A 231 -14.94 33.91 -11.64
C VAL A 231 -15.45 35.37 -11.54
N ASN A 232 -14.92 36.13 -10.60
CA ASN A 232 -15.20 37.54 -10.45
C ASN A 232 -13.91 38.37 -10.54
N GLY A 233 -13.60 38.87 -11.73
CA GLY A 233 -12.40 39.65 -12.01
C GLY A 233 -11.78 39.34 -13.35
N ASP A 234 -10.55 39.79 -13.54
CA ASP A 234 -9.79 39.66 -14.78
C ASP A 234 -8.62 38.68 -14.58
N PRO A 235 -8.77 37.37 -14.88
CA PRO A 235 -7.70 36.40 -14.76
C PRO A 235 -6.56 36.67 -15.77
N ILE A 236 -5.33 36.27 -15.43
CA ILE A 236 -4.16 36.34 -16.33
C ILE A 236 -4.26 35.25 -17.41
N TYR A 237 -4.76 34.07 -17.05
CA TYR A 237 -4.96 32.92 -17.94
C TYR A 237 -6.43 32.72 -18.20
N SER A 238 -6.79 32.19 -19.38
CA SER A 238 -8.08 31.53 -19.54
C SER A 238 -8.05 30.17 -18.83
N LEU A 239 -9.22 29.60 -18.52
CA LEU A 239 -9.32 28.29 -17.89
C LEU A 239 -8.70 27.20 -18.77
N ASP A 240 -8.90 27.30 -20.10
CA ASP A 240 -8.31 26.41 -21.10
C ASP A 240 -6.77 26.48 -21.09
N GLU A 241 -6.17 27.68 -21.03
CA GLU A 241 -4.70 27.84 -20.95
C GLU A 241 -4.14 27.27 -19.64
N ALA A 242 -4.83 27.45 -18.52
CA ALA A 242 -4.44 26.88 -17.25
C ALA A 242 -4.49 25.35 -17.29
N ALA A 243 -5.60 24.77 -17.76
CA ALA A 243 -5.76 23.31 -17.88
C ALA A 243 -4.75 22.71 -18.85
N LYS A 244 -4.49 23.38 -20.00
CA LYS A 244 -3.44 22.97 -20.92
C LYS A 244 -2.06 22.93 -20.27
N THR A 245 -1.74 23.86 -19.40
CA THR A 245 -0.47 23.85 -18.65
C THR A 245 -0.35 22.65 -17.74
N ILE A 246 -1.47 22.18 -17.16
CA ILE A 246 -1.54 20.99 -16.33
C ILE A 246 -1.32 19.73 -17.19
N GLU A 247 -2.02 19.63 -18.32
CA GLU A 247 -1.85 18.53 -19.30
C GLU A 247 -0.42 18.43 -19.83
N ASP A 248 0.16 19.56 -20.30
CA ASP A 248 1.53 19.64 -20.84
C ASP A 248 2.61 19.19 -19.83
N ARG A 249 2.28 19.15 -18.54
CA ARG A 249 3.16 18.69 -17.44
C ARG A 249 2.87 17.27 -16.97
N ASP A 250 1.98 16.55 -17.66
CA ASP A 250 1.56 15.18 -17.31
C ASP A 250 1.02 15.11 -15.87
N ILE A 251 0.11 16.04 -15.55
CA ILE A 251 -0.57 16.14 -14.26
C ILE A 251 -2.02 15.76 -14.44
N ASP A 252 -2.51 14.76 -13.73
CA ASP A 252 -3.92 14.36 -13.73
C ASP A 252 -4.78 15.40 -13.02
N LEU A 253 -5.81 15.92 -13.68
CA LEU A 253 -6.74 16.89 -13.13
C LEU A 253 -8.04 16.20 -12.67
N TYR A 254 -8.34 16.28 -11.39
CA TYR A 254 -9.60 15.84 -10.79
C TYR A 254 -10.33 17.06 -10.24
N THR A 255 -11.38 17.44 -10.92
CA THR A 255 -12.15 18.65 -10.57
C THR A 255 -13.39 18.30 -9.76
N PHE A 256 -13.59 18.95 -8.64
CA PHE A 256 -14.81 18.87 -7.85
C PHE A 256 -15.63 20.15 -8.01
N TYR A 257 -16.88 20.00 -8.43
CA TYR A 257 -17.83 21.08 -8.63
C TYR A 257 -19.05 20.89 -7.72
N PRO A 258 -19.26 21.76 -6.71
CA PRO A 258 -20.40 21.65 -5.81
C PRO A 258 -21.71 22.20 -6.40
N GLY A 259 -21.62 23.08 -7.37
CA GLY A 259 -22.64 23.92 -7.94
C GLY A 259 -22.29 25.38 -7.77
N ALA A 260 -22.76 26.21 -8.66
CA ALA A 260 -22.58 27.66 -8.58
C ALA A 260 -23.89 28.34 -8.18
N TYR A 261 -23.80 29.49 -7.54
CA TYR A 261 -24.98 30.23 -7.09
C TYR A 261 -25.54 31.12 -8.18
N GLU A 262 -24.70 31.85 -8.91
CA GLU A 262 -25.10 32.82 -9.90
C GLU A 262 -25.06 32.32 -11.36
N CYS A 263 -24.14 31.43 -11.71
CA CYS A 263 -23.93 30.98 -13.10
C CYS A 263 -23.95 29.44 -13.25
N SER A 264 -24.89 28.75 -12.64
CA SER A 264 -24.87 27.32 -12.44
C SER A 264 -24.68 26.47 -13.69
N GLU A 265 -25.35 26.77 -14.82
CA GLU A 265 -25.22 26.00 -16.07
C GLU A 265 -23.96 26.39 -16.84
N GLU A 266 -23.72 27.70 -17.01
CA GLU A 266 -22.58 28.20 -17.81
C GLU A 266 -21.24 27.89 -17.15
N CYS A 267 -21.12 28.10 -15.85
CA CYS A 267 -19.91 27.79 -15.09
C CYS A 267 -19.61 26.27 -15.06
N PHE A 268 -20.66 25.45 -14.95
CA PHE A 268 -20.53 24.01 -15.01
C PHE A 268 -20.06 23.53 -16.38
N ASP A 269 -20.75 23.97 -17.45
CA ASP A 269 -20.46 23.54 -18.81
C ASP A 269 -19.05 23.92 -19.24
N GLU A 270 -18.58 25.12 -18.88
CA GLU A 270 -17.22 25.55 -19.14
C GLU A 270 -16.20 24.69 -18.38
N LEU A 271 -16.38 24.53 -17.06
CA LEU A 271 -15.47 23.76 -16.21
C LEU A 271 -15.43 22.29 -16.64
N GLN A 272 -16.59 21.70 -16.93
CA GLN A 272 -16.67 20.31 -17.40
C GLN A 272 -15.94 20.15 -18.74
N LYS A 273 -16.27 20.99 -19.69
CA LYS A 273 -15.66 20.94 -21.02
C LYS A 273 -14.14 21.07 -20.94
N VAL A 274 -13.62 22.06 -20.24
CA VAL A 274 -12.18 22.27 -20.12
C VAL A 274 -11.51 21.12 -19.39
N THR A 275 -12.11 20.65 -18.28
CA THR A 275 -11.57 19.50 -17.56
C THR A 275 -11.46 18.25 -18.44
N GLU A 276 -12.54 17.92 -19.18
CA GLU A 276 -12.58 16.71 -20.01
C GLU A 276 -11.71 16.84 -21.29
N ASP A 277 -11.69 18.02 -21.93
CA ASP A 277 -10.89 18.27 -23.13
C ASP A 277 -9.37 18.11 -22.87
N HIS A 278 -8.93 18.36 -21.62
CA HIS A 278 -7.56 18.18 -21.16
C HIS A 278 -7.33 16.87 -20.38
N GLY A 279 -8.22 15.87 -20.56
CA GLY A 279 -8.06 14.51 -20.04
C GLY A 279 -8.31 14.36 -18.52
N GLY A 280 -8.84 15.38 -17.87
CA GLY A 280 -9.23 15.35 -16.45
C GLY A 280 -10.59 14.66 -16.24
N THR A 281 -10.99 14.58 -14.99
CA THR A 281 -12.30 14.03 -14.59
C THR A 281 -13.01 15.00 -13.68
N LEU A 282 -14.27 15.34 -14.00
CA LEU A 282 -15.09 16.20 -13.17
C LEU A 282 -16.07 15.38 -12.33
N TYR A 283 -16.14 15.71 -11.06
CA TYR A 283 -17.09 15.17 -10.08
C TYR A 283 -18.03 16.29 -9.63
N GLN A 284 -19.33 16.02 -9.69
CA GLN A 284 -20.34 16.98 -9.26
C GLN A 284 -21.11 16.45 -8.06
N SER A 285 -21.21 17.23 -7.01
CA SER A 285 -22.11 16.97 -5.89
C SER A 285 -22.41 18.24 -5.10
N SER A 286 -23.68 18.52 -4.92
CA SER A 286 -24.16 19.59 -4.02
C SER A 286 -24.31 19.14 -2.56
N ASP A 287 -23.91 17.92 -2.24
CA ASP A 287 -23.91 17.35 -0.88
C ASP A 287 -22.47 17.18 -0.40
N PRO A 288 -21.98 17.99 0.57
CA PRO A 288 -20.65 17.86 1.12
C PRO A 288 -20.34 16.45 1.66
N ASN A 289 -21.35 15.73 2.18
CA ASN A 289 -21.18 14.37 2.67
C ASN A 289 -20.82 13.35 1.57
N ALA A 290 -20.92 13.70 0.29
CA ALA A 290 -20.49 12.86 -0.81
C ALA A 290 -18.95 12.89 -1.02
N ILE A 291 -18.26 13.92 -0.53
CA ILE A 291 -16.82 14.14 -0.73
C ILE A 291 -15.96 12.93 -0.34
N PRO A 292 -16.14 12.27 0.83
CA PRO A 292 -15.32 11.12 1.16
C PRO A 292 -15.44 9.96 0.17
N SER A 293 -16.57 9.82 -0.51
CA SER A 293 -16.76 8.79 -1.54
C SER A 293 -16.09 9.18 -2.85
N ILE A 294 -16.15 10.45 -3.23
CA ILE A 294 -15.50 11.00 -4.43
C ILE A 294 -13.98 10.91 -4.30
N ILE A 295 -13.42 11.31 -3.18
CA ILE A 295 -11.97 11.21 -2.93
C ILE A 295 -11.50 9.75 -3.01
N ARG A 296 -12.25 8.79 -2.45
CA ARG A 296 -11.93 7.36 -2.58
C ARG A 296 -11.99 6.89 -4.04
N GLU A 297 -12.94 7.38 -4.84
CA GLU A 297 -13.02 7.06 -6.26
C GLU A 297 -11.82 7.61 -7.03
N ILE A 298 -11.42 8.86 -6.77
CA ILE A 298 -10.22 9.47 -7.33
C ILE A 298 -8.98 8.62 -7.01
N GLN A 299 -8.81 8.19 -5.77
CA GLN A 299 -7.67 7.36 -5.38
C GLN A 299 -7.68 6.00 -6.06
N GLN A 300 -8.85 5.38 -6.24
CA GLN A 300 -8.97 4.14 -6.99
C GLN A 300 -8.62 4.31 -8.47
N ALA A 301 -9.07 5.42 -9.09
CA ALA A 301 -8.75 5.74 -10.47
C ALA A 301 -7.24 5.96 -10.66
N GLN A 302 -6.59 6.68 -9.76
CA GLN A 302 -5.13 6.86 -9.75
C GLN A 302 -4.39 5.53 -9.62
N ALA A 303 -4.82 4.66 -8.69
CA ALA A 303 -4.23 3.34 -8.50
C ALA A 303 -4.31 2.47 -9.76
N GLN A 304 -5.42 2.56 -10.50
CA GLN A 304 -5.60 1.83 -11.76
C GLN A 304 -4.69 2.37 -12.88
N LYS A 305 -4.53 3.69 -13.00
CA LYS A 305 -3.63 4.32 -14.00
C LYS A 305 -2.18 3.91 -13.79
N MET A 306 -1.71 3.78 -12.56
CA MET A 306 -0.34 3.38 -12.23
C MET A 306 -0.01 1.94 -12.63
N GLY A 307 -0.94 1.24 -13.33
CA GLY A 307 -0.69 -0.11 -13.84
C GLY A 307 -0.36 -1.11 -12.74
N ALA A 308 -0.97 -0.92 -11.59
CA ALA A 308 -0.79 -1.71 -10.39
C ALA A 308 -1.25 -3.16 -10.59
N GLU A 309 -0.61 -3.92 -11.52
CA GLU A 309 -0.70 -5.37 -11.43
C GLU A 309 -0.12 -5.80 -10.09
N PRO A 310 -0.93 -6.45 -9.24
CA PRO A 310 -0.46 -6.87 -7.94
C PRO A 310 0.74 -7.79 -8.11
N THR A 311 1.93 -7.31 -7.77
CA THR A 311 3.13 -8.13 -7.80
C THR A 311 3.08 -9.12 -6.64
N LEU A 312 3.01 -10.41 -6.97
CA LEU A 312 3.08 -11.48 -5.99
C LEU A 312 4.53 -11.61 -5.51
N ILE A 313 4.83 -11.00 -4.37
CA ILE A 313 6.11 -11.23 -3.70
C ILE A 313 6.02 -12.55 -2.93
N ARG A 314 6.88 -13.48 -3.33
CA ARG A 314 7.05 -14.78 -2.68
C ARG A 314 8.26 -14.73 -1.77
N THR A 315 8.02 -14.80 -0.47
CA THR A 315 9.09 -14.90 0.53
C THR A 315 9.23 -16.35 0.98
N ASP A 316 10.37 -16.96 0.64
CA ASP A 316 10.71 -18.33 1.05
C ASP A 316 11.15 -18.38 2.52
N HIS A 317 10.66 -19.36 3.27
CA HIS A 317 11.04 -19.60 4.67
C HIS A 317 11.79 -20.95 4.82
N PRO A 318 13.01 -21.09 4.28
CA PRO A 318 13.71 -22.38 4.27
C PRO A 318 14.35 -22.75 5.61
N LEU A 319 14.52 -21.78 6.52
CA LEU A 319 15.39 -21.88 7.68
C LEU A 319 14.99 -23.02 8.63
N PHE A 320 13.70 -23.18 8.90
CA PHE A 320 13.18 -24.23 9.79
C PHE A 320 13.42 -25.64 9.20
N ALA A 321 13.07 -25.85 7.93
CA ALA A 321 13.26 -27.14 7.27
C ALA A 321 14.75 -27.47 7.07
N PHE A 322 15.58 -26.46 6.82
CA PHE A 322 17.03 -26.59 6.70
C PHE A 322 17.67 -27.07 8.01
N VAL A 323 17.33 -26.41 9.14
CA VAL A 323 17.85 -26.79 10.48
C VAL A 323 17.42 -28.20 10.84
N LEU A 324 16.16 -28.57 10.61
CA LEU A 324 15.66 -29.91 10.87
C LEU A 324 16.41 -30.97 10.05
N THR A 325 16.70 -30.69 8.78
CA THR A 325 17.45 -31.60 7.90
C THR A 325 18.88 -31.81 8.41
N LEU A 326 19.56 -30.74 8.86
CA LEU A 326 20.91 -30.83 9.43
C LEU A 326 20.93 -31.62 10.73
N ILE A 327 19.96 -31.42 11.62
CA ILE A 327 19.83 -32.15 12.89
C ILE A 327 19.62 -33.65 12.59
N ALA A 328 18.73 -33.97 11.65
CA ALA A 328 18.49 -35.36 11.26
C ALA A 328 19.73 -36.02 10.68
N LEU A 329 20.48 -35.34 9.80
CA LEU A 329 21.72 -35.83 9.22
C LEU A 329 22.76 -36.11 10.30
N ALA A 330 22.98 -35.18 11.22
CA ALA A 330 23.90 -35.35 12.34
C ALA A 330 23.48 -36.53 13.23
N GLY A 331 22.17 -36.67 13.52
CA GLY A 331 21.62 -37.77 14.29
C GLY A 331 21.88 -39.14 13.65
N VAL A 332 21.66 -39.27 12.33
CA VAL A 332 21.96 -40.52 11.59
C VAL A 332 23.44 -40.88 11.66
N LEU A 333 24.34 -39.88 11.52
CA LEU A 333 25.79 -40.10 11.59
C LEU A 333 26.23 -40.55 12.98
N ILE A 334 25.74 -39.87 14.05
CA ILE A 334 26.11 -40.22 15.44
C ILE A 334 25.61 -41.61 15.81
N VAL A 335 24.33 -41.94 15.52
CA VAL A 335 23.78 -43.27 15.81
C VAL A 335 24.45 -44.34 14.96
N GLY A 336 24.75 -44.02 13.69
CA GLY A 336 25.46 -44.95 12.80
C GLY A 336 26.89 -45.23 13.27
N TRP A 337 27.62 -44.25 13.80
CA TRP A 337 28.96 -44.46 14.36
C TRP A 337 28.95 -45.30 15.63
N ARG A 338 27.96 -45.09 16.49
CA ARG A 338 27.80 -45.86 17.75
C ARG A 338 27.34 -47.30 17.51
N ASN A 339 26.83 -47.65 16.35
CA ASN A 339 26.30 -48.97 16.00
C ASN A 339 27.32 -49.81 15.22
N ARG A 340 28.52 -49.26 14.96
CA ARG A 340 29.68 -49.97 14.46
C ARG A 340 30.50 -50.56 15.59
#